data_ecf587c07db374cc719346e0892b2049
#
_entry.id   ecf587c07db374cc719346e0892b2049
#
_cell.length_a   1.000
_cell.length_b   1.000
_cell.length_c   1.000
_cell.angle_alpha   90.00
_cell.angle_beta   90.00
_cell.angle_gamma   90.00
#
_symmetry.space_group_name_H-M   'P 1'
#
loop_
_entity.id
_entity.type
_entity.pdbx_description
1 polymer ?
#
loop_
_entity_poly.entity_id
_entity_poly.type
_entity_poly.pdbx_seq_one_letter_code
_entity_poly.pdbx_strand_id
1 'polypeptide(L)'
;MEQEQNRAPETPPAGAPAELPFGEPLLICPGLYRVRVPLPHNPLQALNSYIVLGDETTTIIDVGFNHPACEKALDKALESLGRTWDTVEIVLTHSHPDHTGNLDRIYRDGMRVYANLHSFKEVENLMQMQANVFGPLLRKAATPQQSGLVFRKGKHRLHISAELLPLTCKPDLIYLHEGDVLRAGSFSFEVIETPGHDPWHICLYEPDRKLMIIGDHVLERITPSVSSWFPAYNALEEFLESLGKMYLYDVDLVLPAHGTPYTGLRERVMFLIAHHGERLQELYDLVAAGHDDIVSISSHAKWRYENWNEWPLDQKFFSMGETMAHLVHLVCEGKIKQTICGDEYRFELP
;
A
#
# COMPACT_ATOMS: atom_id res chain seq x y z
N MET A 1 -14.36 10.78 22.30
CA MET A 1 -13.08 10.94 21.61
C MET A 1 -13.07 10.28 20.22
N GLU A 2 -14.19 9.69 19.77
CA GLU A 2 -14.32 8.95 18.48
C GLU A 2 -14.66 9.81 17.25
N GLN A 3 -14.92 11.09 17.42
CA GLN A 3 -15.43 11.94 16.30
C GLN A 3 -14.34 12.70 15.52
N GLU A 4 -13.09 12.71 15.98
CA GLU A 4 -12.03 13.53 15.34
C GLU A 4 -11.18 12.79 14.29
N GLN A 5 -11.19 11.46 14.26
CA GLN A 5 -10.29 10.68 13.40
C GLN A 5 -10.81 10.38 11.99
N ASN A 6 -12.05 10.78 11.66
CA ASN A 6 -12.73 10.44 10.40
C ASN A 6 -13.16 11.65 9.56
N ARG A 7 -12.48 12.79 9.65
CA ARG A 7 -12.78 13.94 8.79
C ARG A 7 -12.04 13.84 7.45
N ALA A 8 -12.73 14.25 6.38
CA ALA A 8 -12.11 14.57 5.09
C ALA A 8 -10.88 15.48 5.31
N PRO A 9 -9.88 15.52 4.41
CA PRO A 9 -8.78 16.45 4.54
C PRO A 9 -9.37 17.86 4.70
N GLU A 10 -9.44 18.30 5.94
CA GLU A 10 -9.77 19.68 6.26
C GLU A 10 -8.64 20.54 5.73
N THR A 11 -8.98 21.70 5.18
CA THR A 11 -8.00 22.76 4.98
C THR A 11 -7.18 22.86 6.25
N PRO A 12 -5.84 22.73 6.17
CA PRO A 12 -5.01 22.73 7.37
C PRO A 12 -5.34 23.98 8.20
N PRO A 13 -5.43 23.86 9.54
CA PRO A 13 -5.71 24.99 10.39
C PRO A 13 -4.68 26.09 10.13
N ALA A 14 -5.13 27.34 10.14
CA ALA A 14 -4.26 28.50 9.97
C ALA A 14 -3.12 28.44 11.01
N GLY A 15 -1.89 28.15 10.55
CA GLY A 15 -0.70 27.93 11.41
C GLY A 15 -0.10 26.52 11.35
N ALA A 16 -0.69 25.57 10.62
CA ALA A 16 -0.01 24.32 10.31
C ALA A 16 1.29 24.64 9.52
N PRO A 17 2.42 23.93 9.81
CA PRO A 17 3.63 24.13 9.02
C PRO A 17 3.28 23.87 7.55
N ALA A 18 3.73 24.77 6.66
CA ALA A 18 3.51 24.62 5.22
C ALA A 18 3.98 23.24 4.80
N GLU A 19 3.15 22.52 4.05
CA GLU A 19 3.54 21.21 3.53
C GLU A 19 4.86 21.33 2.76
N LEU A 20 5.77 20.37 2.97
CA LEU A 20 7.02 20.32 2.24
C LEU A 20 6.75 20.34 0.72
N PRO A 21 7.36 21.26 -0.05
CA PRO A 21 7.17 21.28 -1.50
C PRO A 21 7.64 20.00 -2.16
N PHE A 22 7.02 19.61 -3.28
CA PHE A 22 7.43 18.43 -4.03
C PHE A 22 8.87 18.54 -4.53
N GLY A 23 9.63 17.47 -4.36
CA GLY A 23 11.03 17.37 -4.78
C GLY A 23 12.02 18.16 -3.92
N GLU A 24 11.58 18.79 -2.82
CA GLU A 24 12.49 19.42 -1.86
C GLU A 24 12.94 18.37 -0.83
N PRO A 25 14.25 18.11 -0.68
CA PRO A 25 14.74 17.19 0.33
C PRO A 25 14.69 17.83 1.73
N LEU A 26 13.96 17.19 2.64
CA LEU A 26 13.92 17.55 4.06
C LEU A 26 14.84 16.62 4.84
N LEU A 27 15.84 17.18 5.51
CA LEU A 27 16.75 16.44 6.38
C LEU A 27 15.96 15.83 7.56
N ILE A 28 16.01 14.52 7.70
CA ILE A 28 15.48 13.77 8.86
C ILE A 28 16.57 13.65 9.93
N CYS A 29 17.71 13.11 9.55
CA CYS A 29 18.92 13.07 10.35
C CYS A 29 20.15 13.03 9.40
N PRO A 30 21.37 13.21 9.89
CA PRO A 30 22.55 13.25 9.03
C PRO A 30 22.62 12.08 8.05
N GLY A 31 22.57 12.38 6.75
CA GLY A 31 22.60 11.40 5.66
C GLY A 31 21.24 10.83 5.23
N LEU A 32 20.14 11.12 5.92
CA LEU A 32 18.78 10.65 5.56
C LEU A 32 17.84 11.82 5.30
N TYR A 33 17.21 11.81 4.15
CA TYR A 33 16.27 12.85 3.71
C TYR A 33 14.92 12.26 3.32
N ARG A 34 13.84 13.01 3.58
CA ARG A 34 12.51 12.76 3.06
C ARG A 34 12.24 13.67 1.87
N VAL A 35 11.70 13.12 0.79
CA VAL A 35 11.27 13.86 -0.40
C VAL A 35 9.82 13.54 -0.67
N ARG A 36 8.97 14.57 -0.79
CA ARG A 36 7.59 14.36 -1.24
C ARG A 36 7.56 14.23 -2.77
N VAL A 37 7.11 13.08 -3.24
CA VAL A 37 6.88 12.76 -4.65
C VAL A 37 5.39 12.88 -4.93
N PRO A 38 4.93 13.69 -5.90
CA PRO A 38 3.50 13.88 -6.15
C PRO A 38 2.87 12.59 -6.69
N LEU A 39 1.63 12.31 -6.27
CA LEU A 39 0.78 11.24 -6.80
C LEU A 39 -0.43 11.87 -7.50
N PRO A 40 -0.31 12.23 -8.78
CA PRO A 40 -1.40 12.88 -9.52
C PRO A 40 -2.67 12.03 -9.53
N HIS A 41 -3.81 12.67 -9.32
CA HIS A 41 -5.14 12.05 -9.32
C HIS A 41 -5.36 10.95 -8.25
N ASN A 42 -4.45 10.83 -7.29
CA ASN A 42 -4.55 9.86 -6.19
C ASN A 42 -4.96 10.58 -4.89
N PRO A 43 -5.93 10.03 -4.10
CA PRO A 43 -6.34 10.61 -2.82
C PRO A 43 -5.22 10.79 -1.80
N LEU A 44 -4.16 9.99 -1.87
CA LEU A 44 -2.98 10.07 -1.02
C LEU A 44 -2.11 11.32 -1.32
N GLN A 45 -2.24 11.91 -2.50
CA GLN A 45 -1.59 13.14 -2.98
C GLN A 45 -0.06 13.05 -3.11
N ALA A 46 0.62 12.37 -2.22
CA ALA A 46 2.07 12.25 -2.19
C ALA A 46 2.55 10.92 -1.64
N LEU A 47 3.67 10.47 -2.20
CA LEU A 47 4.56 9.47 -1.61
C LEU A 47 5.69 10.19 -0.88
N ASN A 48 6.11 9.69 0.27
CA ASN A 48 7.39 10.02 0.89
C ASN A 48 8.44 9.04 0.37
N SER A 49 9.26 9.50 -0.54
CA SER A 49 10.48 8.80 -0.92
C SER A 49 11.58 9.16 0.08
N TYR A 50 12.39 8.21 0.50
CA TYR A 50 13.52 8.47 1.40
C TYR A 50 14.83 8.33 0.64
N ILE A 51 15.73 9.29 0.82
CA ILE A 51 17.05 9.31 0.18
C ILE A 51 18.12 9.20 1.24
N VAL A 52 18.95 8.18 1.12
CA VAL A 52 20.12 7.96 1.98
C VAL A 52 21.37 8.28 1.19
N LEU A 53 22.20 9.18 1.73
CA LEU A 53 23.46 9.58 1.11
C LEU A 53 24.63 8.74 1.66
N GLY A 54 25.29 8.02 0.79
CA GLY A 54 26.59 7.44 1.02
C GLY A 54 27.71 8.26 0.36
N ASP A 55 28.95 7.85 0.53
CA ASP A 55 30.10 8.53 -0.07
C ASP A 55 30.06 8.44 -1.59
N GLU A 56 29.84 7.24 -2.14
CA GLU A 56 29.83 6.97 -3.57
C GLU A 56 28.42 6.62 -4.10
N THR A 57 27.51 6.18 -3.25
CA THR A 57 26.16 5.75 -3.63
C THR A 57 25.07 6.64 -3.03
N THR A 58 23.93 6.68 -3.68
CA THR A 58 22.71 7.30 -3.20
C THR A 58 21.61 6.28 -3.24
N THR A 59 21.04 5.90 -2.10
CA THR A 59 19.96 4.93 -2.02
C THR A 59 18.62 5.67 -1.97
N ILE A 60 17.72 5.37 -2.90
CA ILE A 60 16.34 5.90 -2.93
C ILE A 60 15.38 4.77 -2.55
N ILE A 61 14.53 5.02 -1.56
CA ILE A 61 13.53 4.08 -1.09
C ILE A 61 12.18 4.56 -1.59
N ASP A 62 11.54 3.76 -2.46
CA ASP A 62 10.32 4.01 -3.22
C ASP A 62 10.39 5.22 -4.16
N VAL A 63 9.74 5.13 -5.33
CA VAL A 63 10.03 6.06 -6.44
C VAL A 63 8.80 6.75 -7.04
N GLY A 64 7.59 6.39 -6.67
CA GLY A 64 6.37 7.01 -7.19
C GLY A 64 5.77 6.29 -8.41
N PHE A 65 4.68 6.85 -8.93
CA PHE A 65 4.01 6.37 -10.14
C PHE A 65 4.85 6.55 -11.41
N ASN A 66 4.53 5.80 -12.46
CA ASN A 66 4.99 6.07 -13.83
C ASN A 66 4.39 7.40 -14.36
N HIS A 67 4.83 8.51 -13.79
CA HIS A 67 4.35 9.83 -14.14
C HIS A 67 5.49 10.87 -14.20
N PRO A 68 5.52 11.77 -15.21
CA PRO A 68 6.59 12.76 -15.33
C PRO A 68 6.78 13.66 -14.10
N ALA A 69 5.73 13.90 -13.32
CA ALA A 69 5.83 14.68 -12.11
C ALA A 69 6.61 13.98 -11.00
N CYS A 70 6.55 12.63 -10.93
CA CYS A 70 7.33 11.83 -9.98
C CYS A 70 8.81 11.87 -10.34
N GLU A 71 9.14 11.62 -11.60
CA GLU A 71 10.50 11.72 -12.12
C GLU A 71 11.11 13.11 -11.83
N LYS A 72 10.39 14.18 -12.21
CA LYS A 72 10.85 15.56 -11.97
C LYS A 72 11.08 15.88 -10.49
N ALA A 73 10.27 15.31 -9.58
CA ALA A 73 10.46 15.53 -8.15
C ALA A 73 11.76 14.87 -7.65
N LEU A 74 12.05 13.64 -8.10
CA LEU A 74 13.30 12.96 -7.75
C LEU A 74 14.52 13.61 -8.41
N ASP A 75 14.41 14.05 -9.68
CA ASP A 75 15.47 14.82 -10.35
C ASP A 75 15.87 16.06 -9.54
N LYS A 76 14.84 16.86 -9.15
CA LYS A 76 15.06 18.06 -8.34
C LYS A 76 15.70 17.73 -6.98
N ALA A 77 15.29 16.65 -6.34
CA ALA A 77 15.87 16.25 -5.06
C ALA A 77 17.35 15.85 -5.22
N LEU A 78 17.66 15.05 -6.22
CA LEU A 78 19.06 14.66 -6.51
C LEU A 78 19.91 15.87 -6.83
N GLU A 79 19.44 16.78 -7.69
CA GLU A 79 20.14 18.03 -8.01
C GLU A 79 20.42 18.87 -6.76
N SER A 80 19.41 19.05 -5.89
CA SER A 80 19.52 19.79 -4.62
C SER A 80 20.53 19.17 -3.66
N LEU A 81 20.73 17.85 -3.72
CA LEU A 81 21.69 17.10 -2.90
C LEU A 81 23.06 16.94 -3.59
N GLY A 82 23.25 17.52 -4.79
CA GLY A 82 24.48 17.39 -5.58
C GLY A 82 24.75 15.95 -6.06
N ARG A 83 23.68 15.19 -6.36
CA ARG A 83 23.74 13.80 -6.81
C ARG A 83 23.18 13.64 -8.22
N THR A 84 23.55 12.54 -8.87
CA THR A 84 23.08 12.15 -10.20
C THR A 84 22.59 10.71 -10.19
N TRP A 85 21.79 10.32 -11.19
CA TRP A 85 21.29 8.96 -11.33
C TRP A 85 22.37 7.89 -11.49
N ASP A 86 23.58 8.27 -11.89
CA ASP A 86 24.69 7.31 -12.11
C ASP A 86 25.15 6.63 -10.81
N THR A 87 24.87 7.24 -9.66
CA THR A 87 25.25 6.72 -8.35
C THR A 87 24.04 6.14 -7.57
N VAL A 88 22.86 6.13 -8.21
CA VAL A 88 21.63 5.74 -7.52
C VAL A 88 21.44 4.21 -7.52
N GLU A 89 21.06 3.71 -6.38
CA GLU A 89 20.45 2.40 -6.18
C GLU A 89 19.05 2.57 -5.57
N ILE A 90 18.15 1.64 -5.85
CA ILE A 90 16.74 1.74 -5.44
C ILE A 90 16.40 0.59 -4.51
N VAL A 91 15.62 0.89 -3.48
CA VAL A 91 14.98 -0.10 -2.61
C VAL A 91 13.47 0.08 -2.73
N LEU A 92 12.75 -1.01 -2.92
CA LEU A 92 11.29 -1.01 -2.99
C LEU A 92 10.75 -1.65 -1.72
N THR A 93 9.87 -0.93 -1.04
CA THR A 93 9.22 -1.48 0.16
C THR A 93 8.19 -2.55 -0.20
N HIS A 94 7.50 -2.40 -1.32
CA HIS A 94 6.52 -3.35 -1.83
C HIS A 94 6.18 -3.12 -3.31
N SER A 95 5.23 -3.88 -3.86
CA SER A 95 5.01 -3.97 -5.30
C SER A 95 4.01 -2.96 -5.87
N HIS A 96 3.34 -2.15 -5.07
CA HIS A 96 2.31 -1.24 -5.56
C HIS A 96 2.84 -0.18 -6.52
N PRO A 97 2.02 0.25 -7.51
CA PRO A 97 2.47 1.15 -8.57
C PRO A 97 2.97 2.51 -8.12
N ASP A 98 2.44 3.05 -7.01
CA ASP A 98 2.88 4.32 -6.43
C ASP A 98 4.23 4.25 -5.69
N HIS A 99 4.77 3.04 -5.53
CA HIS A 99 6.12 2.79 -5.01
C HIS A 99 7.10 2.41 -6.12
N THR A 100 6.64 1.69 -7.13
CA THR A 100 7.48 1.05 -8.15
C THR A 100 7.38 1.68 -9.54
N GLY A 101 6.28 2.34 -9.86
CA GLY A 101 5.91 2.69 -11.24
C GLY A 101 6.90 3.60 -11.96
N ASN A 102 7.55 4.50 -11.23
CA ASN A 102 8.53 5.41 -11.80
C ASN A 102 9.82 4.73 -12.29
N LEU A 103 10.04 3.44 -11.94
CA LEU A 103 11.14 2.64 -12.51
C LEU A 103 11.15 2.67 -14.04
N ASP A 104 9.99 2.64 -14.70
CA ASP A 104 9.89 2.72 -16.16
C ASP A 104 10.53 3.99 -16.75
N ARG A 105 10.72 5.02 -15.95
CA ARG A 105 11.27 6.32 -16.40
C ARG A 105 12.70 6.52 -15.96
N ILE A 106 13.05 6.03 -14.78
CA ILE A 106 14.34 6.33 -14.12
C ILE A 106 15.34 5.17 -14.18
N TYR A 107 14.87 3.93 -14.42
CA TYR A 107 15.76 2.76 -14.47
C TYR A 107 16.78 2.88 -15.60
N ARG A 108 18.01 2.53 -15.29
CA ARG A 108 19.14 2.47 -16.22
C ARG A 108 19.84 1.13 -16.10
N ASP A 109 20.36 0.60 -17.21
CA ASP A 109 21.11 -0.65 -17.20
C ASP A 109 22.26 -0.60 -16.18
N GLY A 110 22.31 -1.61 -15.34
CA GLY A 110 23.29 -1.72 -14.26
C GLY A 110 22.88 -1.03 -12.94
N MET A 111 21.75 -0.33 -12.90
CA MET A 111 21.20 0.20 -11.64
C MET A 111 20.75 -0.95 -10.74
N ARG A 112 21.21 -0.94 -9.49
CA ARG A 112 20.80 -1.93 -8.50
C ARG A 112 19.39 -1.61 -7.98
N VAL A 113 18.51 -2.60 -8.01
CA VAL A 113 17.15 -2.49 -7.48
C VAL A 113 16.93 -3.63 -6.48
N TYR A 114 16.67 -3.28 -5.24
CA TYR A 114 16.46 -4.22 -4.14
C TYR A 114 14.97 -4.32 -3.82
N ALA A 115 14.46 -5.53 -3.60
CA ALA A 115 13.08 -5.78 -3.20
C ALA A 115 12.94 -7.19 -2.57
N ASN A 116 11.89 -7.40 -1.80
CA ASN A 116 11.44 -8.74 -1.40
C ASN A 116 10.55 -9.34 -2.49
N LEU A 117 11.07 -9.43 -3.73
CA LEU A 117 10.35 -9.84 -4.93
C LEU A 117 11.35 -10.42 -5.92
N HIS A 118 11.10 -11.59 -6.45
CA HIS A 118 12.01 -12.22 -7.43
C HIS A 118 11.87 -11.61 -8.82
N SER A 119 10.64 -11.22 -9.20
CA SER A 119 10.40 -10.55 -10.48
C SER A 119 9.04 -9.88 -10.52
N PHE A 120 8.93 -8.79 -11.29
CA PHE A 120 7.63 -8.13 -11.54
C PHE A 120 6.64 -9.01 -12.31
N LYS A 121 7.09 -10.15 -12.85
CA LYS A 121 6.17 -11.14 -13.45
C LYS A 121 5.26 -11.79 -12.42
N GLU A 122 5.71 -11.94 -11.18
CA GLU A 122 4.88 -12.41 -10.07
C GLU A 122 3.76 -11.41 -9.78
N VAL A 123 4.08 -10.11 -9.74
CA VAL A 123 3.09 -9.03 -9.56
C VAL A 123 2.07 -9.05 -10.70
N GLU A 124 2.51 -9.13 -11.96
CA GLU A 124 1.60 -9.23 -13.12
C GLU A 124 0.63 -10.41 -13.00
N ASN A 125 1.15 -11.58 -12.62
CA ASN A 125 0.34 -12.78 -12.44
C ASN A 125 -0.71 -12.59 -11.34
N LEU A 126 -0.31 -11.98 -10.22
CA LEU A 126 -1.19 -11.70 -9.11
C LEU A 126 -2.28 -10.68 -9.47
N MET A 127 -1.91 -9.59 -10.15
CA MET A 127 -2.87 -8.60 -10.68
C MET A 127 -3.89 -9.25 -11.64
N GLN A 128 -3.43 -10.19 -12.48
CA GLN A 128 -4.33 -10.93 -13.37
C GLN A 128 -5.30 -11.84 -12.60
N MET A 129 -4.82 -12.52 -11.56
CA MET A 129 -5.67 -13.33 -10.69
C MET A 129 -6.72 -12.46 -9.98
N GLN A 130 -6.30 -11.33 -9.43
CA GLN A 130 -7.19 -10.36 -8.81
C GLN A 130 -8.24 -9.84 -9.80
N ALA A 131 -7.86 -9.48 -11.02
CA ALA A 131 -8.78 -9.02 -12.06
C ALA A 131 -9.82 -10.10 -12.43
N ASN A 132 -9.43 -11.38 -12.42
CA ASN A 132 -10.33 -12.49 -12.70
C ASN A 132 -11.38 -12.67 -11.58
N VAL A 133 -10.99 -12.50 -10.32
CA VAL A 133 -11.90 -12.59 -9.17
C VAL A 133 -12.81 -11.36 -9.07
N PHE A 134 -12.23 -10.17 -9.12
CA PHE A 134 -12.97 -8.93 -8.86
C PHE A 134 -13.67 -8.34 -10.08
N GLY A 135 -13.26 -8.70 -11.29
CA GLY A 135 -13.94 -8.22 -12.51
C GLY A 135 -15.44 -8.55 -12.56
N PRO A 136 -15.89 -9.78 -12.29
CA PRO A 136 -17.31 -10.12 -12.14
C PRO A 136 -18.01 -9.34 -11.01
N LEU A 137 -17.36 -9.20 -9.85
CA LEU A 137 -17.91 -8.48 -8.70
C LEU A 137 -18.11 -6.99 -9.02
N LEU A 138 -17.15 -6.35 -9.67
CA LEU A 138 -17.29 -4.96 -10.13
C LEU A 138 -18.44 -4.78 -11.12
N ARG A 139 -18.65 -5.75 -12.03
CA ARG A 139 -19.80 -5.71 -12.94
C ARG A 139 -21.13 -5.75 -12.17
N LYS A 140 -21.22 -6.57 -11.15
CA LYS A 140 -22.41 -6.67 -10.28
C LYS A 140 -22.61 -5.41 -9.44
N ALA A 141 -21.52 -4.79 -8.96
CA ALA A 141 -21.52 -3.59 -8.14
C ALA A 141 -21.73 -2.28 -8.92
N ALA A 142 -21.54 -2.30 -10.25
CA ALA A 142 -21.61 -1.11 -11.10
C ALA A 142 -23.06 -0.63 -11.27
N THR A 143 -23.28 0.69 -11.17
CA THR A 143 -24.54 1.30 -11.56
C THR A 143 -24.70 1.26 -13.10
N PRO A 144 -25.95 1.44 -13.64
CA PRO A 144 -26.15 1.51 -15.10
C PRO A 144 -25.26 2.54 -15.79
N GLN A 145 -25.00 3.68 -15.17
CA GLN A 145 -24.13 4.73 -15.68
C GLN A 145 -22.66 4.28 -15.70
N GLN A 146 -22.20 3.61 -14.65
CA GLN A 146 -20.84 3.07 -14.55
C GLN A 146 -20.61 1.90 -15.50
N SER A 147 -21.61 1.04 -15.72
CA SER A 147 -21.51 -0.11 -16.63
C SER A 147 -21.19 0.31 -18.08
N GLY A 148 -21.68 1.46 -18.52
CA GLY A 148 -21.40 2.01 -19.85
C GLY A 148 -19.94 2.48 -20.03
N LEU A 149 -19.26 2.86 -18.94
CA LEU A 149 -17.86 3.30 -18.95
C LEU A 149 -16.89 2.11 -18.95
N VAL A 150 -17.20 1.05 -18.22
CA VAL A 150 -16.33 -0.11 -17.98
C VAL A 150 -16.38 -1.12 -19.15
N PHE A 151 -17.49 -1.20 -19.90
CA PHE A 151 -17.79 -2.32 -20.80
C PHE A 151 -17.99 -1.91 -22.27
N ARG A 152 -17.28 -0.93 -22.81
CA ARG A 152 -17.29 -0.68 -24.24
C ARG A 152 -16.78 -1.89 -25.03
N LYS A 153 -17.77 -2.64 -25.60
CA LYS A 153 -17.66 -3.72 -26.61
C LYS A 153 -16.30 -4.43 -26.71
N GLY A 154 -16.24 -5.63 -26.15
CA GLY A 154 -15.41 -6.72 -26.69
C GLY A 154 -13.94 -6.76 -26.27
N LYS A 155 -13.44 -5.86 -25.43
CA LYS A 155 -12.14 -5.99 -24.76
C LYS A 155 -12.32 -5.65 -23.29
N HIS A 156 -12.14 -6.64 -22.43
CA HIS A 156 -12.18 -6.52 -20.98
C HIS A 156 -10.97 -5.69 -20.50
N ARG A 157 -11.02 -4.39 -20.68
CA ARG A 157 -10.09 -3.47 -20.01
C ARG A 157 -10.91 -2.61 -19.08
N LEU A 158 -10.78 -2.86 -17.77
CA LEU A 158 -10.86 -1.78 -16.80
C LEU A 158 -10.05 -0.62 -17.39
N HIS A 159 -10.57 0.60 -17.32
CA HIS A 159 -9.77 1.77 -17.65
C HIS A 159 -8.76 1.96 -16.52
N ILE A 160 -7.74 1.09 -16.50
CA ILE A 160 -6.61 1.20 -15.59
C ILE A 160 -5.86 2.43 -16.07
N SER A 161 -5.68 3.41 -15.21
CA SER A 161 -4.85 4.58 -15.55
C SER A 161 -3.45 4.11 -15.94
N ALA A 162 -2.76 4.87 -16.80
CA ALA A 162 -1.43 4.48 -17.26
C ALA A 162 -0.45 4.30 -16.09
N GLU A 163 -0.70 4.97 -14.98
CA GLU A 163 0.09 4.90 -13.76
C GLU A 163 -0.02 3.54 -13.04
N LEU A 164 -1.10 2.78 -13.30
CA LEU A 164 -1.36 1.47 -12.70
C LEU A 164 -1.03 0.31 -13.65
N LEU A 165 -0.42 0.57 -14.79
CA LEU A 165 -0.02 -0.50 -15.73
C LEU A 165 1.21 -1.23 -15.18
N PRO A 166 1.36 -2.54 -15.50
CA PRO A 166 2.57 -3.28 -15.18
C PRO A 166 3.81 -2.59 -15.74
N LEU A 167 4.93 -2.69 -15.02
CA LEU A 167 6.21 -2.15 -15.46
C LEU A 167 6.63 -2.73 -16.80
N THR A 168 7.17 -1.88 -17.66
CA THR A 168 7.74 -2.26 -18.96
C THR A 168 9.24 -2.52 -18.86
N CYS A 169 9.94 -1.84 -17.95
CA CYS A 169 11.34 -2.14 -17.62
C CYS A 169 11.42 -3.49 -16.88
N LYS A 170 12.55 -4.15 -17.01
CA LYS A 170 12.80 -5.45 -16.38
C LYS A 170 14.12 -5.39 -15.63
N PRO A 171 14.17 -4.68 -14.48
CA PRO A 171 15.36 -4.65 -13.67
C PRO A 171 15.67 -6.06 -13.13
N ASP A 172 16.94 -6.39 -13.07
CA ASP A 172 17.39 -7.54 -12.28
C ASP A 172 17.26 -7.16 -10.82
N LEU A 173 16.33 -7.81 -10.10
CA LEU A 173 16.07 -7.53 -8.71
C LEU A 173 17.08 -8.25 -7.82
N ILE A 174 17.64 -7.52 -6.85
CA ILE A 174 18.41 -8.08 -5.76
C ILE A 174 17.41 -8.38 -4.63
N TYR A 175 17.21 -9.68 -4.38
CA TYR A 175 16.22 -10.11 -3.41
C TYR A 175 16.67 -9.80 -1.98
N LEU A 176 15.75 -9.24 -1.18
CA LEU A 176 15.93 -8.98 0.24
C LEU A 176 15.06 -9.94 1.07
N HIS A 177 15.69 -10.56 2.06
CA HIS A 177 15.04 -11.50 2.98
C HIS A 177 14.87 -10.91 4.38
N GLU A 178 13.99 -11.52 5.16
CA GLU A 178 13.92 -11.29 6.62
C GLU A 178 15.30 -11.43 7.27
N GLY A 179 15.70 -10.39 8.02
CA GLY A 179 16.97 -10.37 8.74
C GLY A 179 18.20 -9.98 7.93
N ASP A 180 18.07 -9.75 6.62
CA ASP A 180 19.15 -9.17 5.83
C ASP A 180 19.51 -7.77 6.36
N VAL A 181 20.77 -7.37 6.19
CA VAL A 181 21.22 -6.04 6.53
C VAL A 181 21.55 -5.25 5.27
N LEU A 182 20.67 -4.32 4.92
CA LEU A 182 20.89 -3.37 3.84
C LEU A 182 21.76 -2.22 4.33
N ARG A 183 22.96 -2.06 3.72
CA ARG A 183 23.85 -0.95 4.03
C ARG A 183 23.66 0.18 3.03
N ALA A 184 23.30 1.36 3.54
CA ALA A 184 23.13 2.57 2.76
C ALA A 184 23.80 3.75 3.49
N GLY A 185 24.84 4.30 2.91
CA GLY A 185 25.66 5.34 3.57
C GLY A 185 26.15 4.90 4.95
N SER A 186 25.83 5.65 5.99
CA SER A 186 26.14 5.33 7.39
C SER A 186 25.07 4.53 8.11
N PHE A 187 24.05 4.03 7.39
CA PHE A 187 22.94 3.28 7.94
C PHE A 187 23.12 1.78 7.70
N SER A 188 22.63 0.99 8.65
CA SER A 188 22.56 -0.47 8.57
C SER A 188 21.13 -0.91 8.87
N PHE A 189 20.30 -0.93 7.84
CA PHE A 189 18.91 -1.28 7.97
C PHE A 189 18.72 -2.81 8.04
N GLU A 190 18.11 -3.29 9.11
CA GLU A 190 17.56 -4.64 9.19
C GLU A 190 16.30 -4.72 8.33
N VAL A 191 16.24 -5.69 7.44
CA VAL A 191 15.07 -5.97 6.60
C VAL A 191 14.09 -6.81 7.39
N ILE A 192 12.84 -6.36 7.46
CA ILE A 192 11.76 -7.04 8.17
C ILE A 192 10.63 -7.31 7.17
N GLU A 193 10.35 -8.57 6.90
CA GLU A 193 9.19 -8.93 6.09
C GLU A 193 7.90 -8.68 6.85
N THR A 194 7.00 -7.93 6.22
CA THR A 194 5.71 -7.51 6.79
C THR A 194 4.58 -7.72 5.79
N PRO A 195 4.34 -8.99 5.37
CA PRO A 195 3.29 -9.30 4.42
C PRO A 195 1.89 -8.94 4.96
N GLY A 196 0.92 -8.82 4.06
CA GLY A 196 -0.49 -8.58 4.36
C GLY A 196 -1.10 -7.45 3.54
N HIS A 197 -0.60 -6.20 3.63
CA HIS A 197 -0.96 -5.12 2.71
C HIS A 197 -0.54 -5.47 1.27
N ASP A 198 0.66 -5.99 1.13
CA ASP A 198 1.23 -6.57 -0.08
C ASP A 198 2.02 -7.83 0.34
N PRO A 199 2.00 -8.94 -0.44
CA PRO A 199 2.69 -10.17 -0.06
C PRO A 199 4.22 -10.04 0.07
N TRP A 200 4.80 -9.05 -0.58
CA TRP A 200 6.24 -8.79 -0.63
C TRP A 200 6.65 -7.54 0.13
N HIS A 201 5.79 -7.07 1.04
CA HIS A 201 6.07 -5.86 1.81
C HIS A 201 7.21 -6.07 2.80
N ILE A 202 8.13 -5.09 2.85
CA ILE A 202 9.21 -5.02 3.84
C ILE A 202 9.22 -3.66 4.55
N CYS A 203 9.67 -3.69 5.80
CA CYS A 203 10.09 -2.53 6.56
C CYS A 203 11.61 -2.53 6.69
N LEU A 204 12.21 -1.36 6.91
CA LEU A 204 13.64 -1.18 7.10
C LEU A 204 13.87 -0.55 8.48
N TYR A 205 14.45 -1.30 9.40
CA TYR A 205 14.72 -0.86 10.78
C TYR A 205 16.19 -0.51 10.98
N GLU A 206 16.45 0.66 11.50
CA GLU A 206 17.79 1.11 11.89
C GLU A 206 17.90 1.16 13.42
N PRO A 207 18.56 0.16 14.04
CA PRO A 207 18.52 -0.03 15.49
C PRO A 207 19.29 1.03 16.27
N ASP A 208 20.42 1.53 15.75
CA ASP A 208 21.25 2.51 16.47
C ASP A 208 20.57 3.87 16.59
N ARG A 209 19.70 4.21 15.64
CA ARG A 209 18.92 5.47 15.61
C ARG A 209 17.47 5.26 15.98
N LYS A 210 17.06 4.02 16.23
CA LYS A 210 15.67 3.63 16.54
C LYS A 210 14.65 4.23 15.56
N LEU A 211 14.97 4.21 14.27
CA LEU A 211 14.07 4.67 13.22
C LEU A 211 13.65 3.51 12.32
N MET A 212 12.45 3.61 11.77
CA MET A 212 11.89 2.60 10.90
C MET A 212 11.25 3.23 9.67
N ILE A 213 11.72 2.88 8.47
CA ILE A 213 11.02 3.14 7.22
C ILE A 213 10.02 2.01 7.07
N ILE A 214 8.72 2.35 7.13
CA ILE A 214 7.66 1.37 7.36
C ILE A 214 6.78 1.13 6.13
N GLY A 215 7.10 1.75 4.99
CA GLY A 215 6.28 1.64 3.78
C GLY A 215 4.81 1.98 4.07
N ASP A 216 3.92 1.10 3.60
CA ASP A 216 2.48 1.20 3.81
C ASP A 216 1.95 0.23 4.88
N HIS A 217 2.85 -0.33 5.73
CA HIS A 217 2.42 -1.28 6.75
C HIS A 217 1.70 -0.59 7.93
N VAL A 218 2.26 0.49 8.50
CA VAL A 218 1.63 1.24 9.61
C VAL A 218 1.65 2.73 9.30
N LEU A 219 0.51 3.29 8.92
CA LEU A 219 0.36 4.71 8.59
C LEU A 219 -0.27 5.47 9.75
N GLU A 220 0.15 6.74 9.98
CA GLU A 220 -0.24 7.54 11.14
C GLU A 220 -1.77 7.69 11.27
N ARG A 221 -2.44 8.07 10.17
CA ARG A 221 -3.85 8.52 10.20
C ARG A 221 -4.81 7.66 9.41
N ILE A 222 -4.31 6.95 8.41
CA ILE A 222 -5.14 6.10 7.56
C ILE A 222 -4.87 4.64 7.88
N THR A 223 -5.89 3.81 7.73
CA THR A 223 -5.74 2.35 7.81
C THR A 223 -5.24 1.86 6.46
N PRO A 224 -4.09 1.16 6.40
CA PRO A 224 -3.66 0.53 5.17
C PRO A 224 -4.71 -0.43 4.63
N SER A 225 -4.89 -0.45 3.32
CA SER A 225 -5.81 -1.41 2.69
C SER A 225 -5.21 -2.82 2.78
N VAL A 226 -5.97 -3.77 3.31
CA VAL A 226 -5.62 -5.20 3.28
C VAL A 226 -6.62 -5.89 2.37
N SER A 227 -6.19 -6.23 1.16
CA SER A 227 -7.05 -6.83 0.15
C SER A 227 -6.69 -8.29 -0.08
N SER A 228 -7.71 -9.14 -0.27
CA SER A 228 -7.46 -10.50 -0.72
C SER A 228 -7.01 -10.50 -2.18
N TRP A 229 -5.82 -10.99 -2.42
CA TRP A 229 -5.26 -11.14 -3.77
C TRP A 229 -5.80 -12.38 -4.47
N PHE A 230 -6.10 -13.43 -3.69
CA PHE A 230 -6.80 -14.64 -4.12
C PHE A 230 -7.43 -15.34 -2.91
N PRO A 231 -8.54 -16.09 -3.12
CA PRO A 231 -9.35 -16.59 -2.00
C PRO A 231 -8.64 -17.56 -1.04
N ALA A 232 -7.51 -18.16 -1.46
CA ALA A 232 -6.73 -19.06 -0.61
C ALA A 232 -5.63 -18.36 0.20
N TYR A 233 -5.47 -17.05 0.05
CA TYR A 233 -4.48 -16.26 0.76
C TYR A 233 -5.13 -15.43 1.86
N ASN A 234 -4.79 -15.72 3.11
CA ASN A 234 -5.29 -15.00 4.28
C ASN A 234 -4.44 -13.74 4.55
N ALA A 235 -4.60 -12.73 3.68
CA ALA A 235 -3.85 -11.48 3.77
C ALA A 235 -4.02 -10.77 5.12
N LEU A 236 -5.20 -10.88 5.75
CA LEU A 236 -5.43 -10.25 7.04
C LEU A 236 -4.67 -10.94 8.17
N GLU A 237 -4.54 -12.26 8.17
CA GLU A 237 -3.73 -12.98 9.15
C GLU A 237 -2.26 -12.55 9.06
N GLU A 238 -1.69 -12.57 7.85
CA GLU A 238 -0.33 -12.10 7.60
C GLU A 238 -0.13 -10.65 8.08
N PHE A 239 -1.12 -9.78 7.81
CA PHE A 239 -1.05 -8.39 8.25
C PHE A 239 -1.09 -8.25 9.78
N LEU A 240 -1.97 -8.99 10.46
CA LEU A 240 -2.09 -8.97 11.92
C LEU A 240 -0.83 -9.56 12.60
N GLU A 241 -0.25 -10.62 12.05
CA GLU A 241 1.02 -11.17 12.52
C GLU A 241 2.16 -10.17 12.33
N SER A 242 2.21 -9.49 11.17
CA SER A 242 3.17 -8.44 10.86
C SER A 242 3.03 -7.25 11.83
N LEU A 243 1.80 -6.84 12.16
CA LEU A 243 1.55 -5.82 13.19
C LEU A 243 2.06 -6.27 14.57
N GLY A 244 1.84 -7.54 14.92
CA GLY A 244 2.37 -8.13 16.15
C GLY A 244 3.91 -8.09 16.21
N LYS A 245 4.57 -8.33 15.07
CA LYS A 245 6.02 -8.20 14.92
C LYS A 245 6.48 -6.77 15.18
N MET A 246 5.81 -5.77 14.57
CA MET A 246 6.15 -4.34 14.73
C MET A 246 6.03 -3.87 16.19
N TYR A 247 5.10 -4.42 16.97
CA TYR A 247 4.93 -4.07 18.39
C TYR A 247 6.19 -4.34 19.23
N LEU A 248 7.03 -5.30 18.80
CA LEU A 248 8.22 -5.72 19.54
C LEU A 248 9.43 -4.80 19.32
N TYR A 249 9.43 -4.02 18.26
CA TYR A 249 10.55 -3.12 17.91
C TYR A 249 10.57 -1.87 18.80
N ASP A 250 11.78 -1.40 19.11
CA ASP A 250 12.01 -0.16 19.86
C ASP A 250 12.27 0.97 18.86
N VAL A 251 11.20 1.69 18.51
CA VAL A 251 11.20 2.72 17.45
C VAL A 251 10.81 4.07 18.03
N ASP A 252 11.72 5.04 17.93
CA ASP A 252 11.49 6.42 18.32
C ASP A 252 10.87 7.25 17.19
N LEU A 253 11.22 6.93 15.93
CA LEU A 253 10.74 7.66 14.75
C LEU A 253 10.27 6.70 13.65
N VAL A 254 9.04 6.85 13.25
CA VAL A 254 8.41 6.10 12.15
C VAL A 254 8.39 6.97 10.90
N LEU A 255 8.86 6.39 9.80
CA LEU A 255 8.97 7.02 8.48
C LEU A 255 8.04 6.30 7.49
N PRO A 256 6.77 6.74 7.39
CA PRO A 256 5.78 6.09 6.54
C PRO A 256 5.90 6.57 5.09
N ALA A 257 5.43 5.73 4.14
CA ALA A 257 5.37 6.12 2.73
C ALA A 257 4.30 7.19 2.45
N HIS A 258 3.24 7.27 3.25
CA HIS A 258 2.22 8.29 3.12
C HIS A 258 1.97 9.04 4.43
N GLY A 259 1.63 10.34 4.33
CA GLY A 259 1.42 11.21 5.48
C GLY A 259 2.71 11.82 6.02
N THR A 260 2.82 11.94 7.35
CA THR A 260 3.96 12.57 8.02
C THR A 260 4.74 11.57 8.89
N PRO A 261 6.06 11.72 9.04
CA PRO A 261 6.81 11.00 10.07
C PRO A 261 6.19 11.23 11.45
N TYR A 262 6.17 10.18 12.27
CA TYR A 262 5.50 10.22 13.57
C TYR A 262 6.23 9.37 14.63
N THR A 263 5.78 9.47 15.87
CA THR A 263 6.21 8.68 17.04
C THR A 263 5.04 7.85 17.56
N GLY A 264 5.29 6.84 18.42
CA GLY A 264 4.22 6.05 19.01
C GLY A 264 3.75 4.89 18.12
N LEU A 265 4.72 4.15 17.54
CA LEU A 265 4.43 2.97 16.71
C LEU A 265 3.53 1.96 17.42
N ARG A 266 3.82 1.65 18.71
CA ARG A 266 3.07 0.64 19.46
C ARG A 266 1.61 0.99 19.65
N GLU A 267 1.33 2.24 19.99
CA GLU A 267 -0.03 2.75 20.13
C GLU A 267 -0.80 2.66 18.81
N ARG A 268 -0.13 2.98 17.71
CA ARG A 268 -0.75 2.90 16.38
C ARG A 268 -1.01 1.45 15.96
N VAL A 269 -0.08 0.53 16.23
CA VAL A 269 -0.24 -0.91 16.00
C VAL A 269 -1.46 -1.44 16.77
N MET A 270 -1.56 -1.14 18.07
CA MET A 270 -2.70 -1.56 18.88
C MET A 270 -4.04 -1.04 18.35
N PHE A 271 -4.04 0.22 17.88
CA PHE A 271 -5.24 0.78 17.24
C PHE A 271 -5.64 0.00 15.97
N LEU A 272 -4.68 -0.35 15.11
CA LEU A 272 -4.96 -1.09 13.87
C LEU A 272 -5.47 -2.52 14.18
N ILE A 273 -4.88 -3.21 15.15
CA ILE A 273 -5.35 -4.54 15.57
C ILE A 273 -6.81 -4.45 16.07
N ALA A 274 -7.12 -3.46 16.91
CA ALA A 274 -8.48 -3.26 17.41
C ALA A 274 -9.47 -2.93 16.25
N HIS A 275 -9.06 -2.06 15.32
CA HIS A 275 -9.85 -1.71 14.15
C HIS A 275 -10.22 -2.93 13.29
N HIS A 276 -9.26 -3.82 13.00
CA HIS A 276 -9.54 -5.04 12.24
C HIS A 276 -10.42 -6.02 13.05
N GLY A 277 -10.26 -6.07 14.37
CA GLY A 277 -11.16 -6.86 15.24
C GLY A 277 -12.62 -6.37 15.16
N GLU A 278 -12.84 -5.05 15.22
CA GLU A 278 -14.18 -4.45 15.06
C GLU A 278 -14.77 -4.73 13.66
N ARG A 279 -13.95 -4.63 12.61
CA ARG A 279 -14.35 -4.93 11.25
C ARG A 279 -14.72 -6.40 11.08
N LEU A 280 -13.96 -7.34 11.63
CA LEU A 280 -14.26 -8.77 11.62
C LEU A 280 -15.62 -9.06 12.29
N GLN A 281 -15.88 -8.45 13.45
CA GLN A 281 -17.18 -8.62 14.12
C GLN A 281 -18.33 -8.06 13.30
N GLU A 282 -18.17 -6.88 12.71
CA GLU A 282 -19.18 -6.27 11.85
C GLU A 282 -19.53 -7.15 10.64
N LEU A 283 -18.53 -7.70 9.94
CA LEU A 283 -18.77 -8.53 8.78
C LEU A 283 -19.37 -9.89 9.17
N TYR A 284 -18.98 -10.44 10.30
CA TYR A 284 -19.64 -11.63 10.87
C TYR A 284 -21.15 -11.37 11.12
N ASP A 285 -21.49 -10.23 11.72
CA ASP A 285 -22.87 -9.86 12.01
C ASP A 285 -23.68 -9.66 10.72
N LEU A 286 -23.10 -9.14 9.65
CA LEU A 286 -23.74 -9.03 8.35
C LEU A 286 -24.02 -10.40 7.73
N VAL A 287 -23.08 -11.35 7.81
CA VAL A 287 -23.30 -12.74 7.38
C VAL A 287 -24.42 -13.37 8.20
N ALA A 288 -24.43 -13.20 9.52
CA ALA A 288 -25.47 -13.68 10.40
C ALA A 288 -26.86 -13.06 10.11
N ALA A 289 -26.90 -11.84 9.60
CA ALA A 289 -28.12 -11.16 9.14
C ALA A 289 -28.59 -11.63 7.75
N GLY A 290 -27.85 -12.53 7.09
CA GLY A 290 -28.24 -13.13 5.80
C GLY A 290 -27.65 -12.47 4.56
N HIS A 291 -26.69 -11.55 4.71
CA HIS A 291 -25.87 -11.08 3.60
C HIS A 291 -24.85 -12.16 3.26
N ASP A 292 -24.89 -12.71 2.07
CA ASP A 292 -24.16 -13.93 1.72
C ASP A 292 -23.15 -13.76 0.58
N ASP A 293 -23.10 -12.61 -0.08
CA ASP A 293 -22.13 -12.35 -1.16
C ASP A 293 -21.32 -11.06 -0.92
N ILE A 294 -20.15 -10.99 -1.54
CA ILE A 294 -19.17 -9.88 -1.37
C ILE A 294 -19.79 -8.51 -1.63
N VAL A 295 -20.61 -8.37 -2.68
CA VAL A 295 -21.21 -7.07 -3.05
C VAL A 295 -22.24 -6.66 -2.02
N SER A 296 -23.10 -7.62 -1.60
CA SER A 296 -24.09 -7.39 -0.56
C SER A 296 -23.45 -7.02 0.76
N ILE A 297 -22.45 -7.78 1.21
CA ILE A 297 -21.75 -7.53 2.48
C ILE A 297 -21.03 -6.18 2.42
N SER A 298 -20.23 -5.91 1.36
CA SER A 298 -19.50 -4.65 1.21
C SER A 298 -20.41 -3.43 1.19
N SER A 299 -21.59 -3.54 0.55
CA SER A 299 -22.52 -2.41 0.45
C SER A 299 -23.26 -2.08 1.75
N HIS A 300 -23.27 -3.00 2.71
CA HIS A 300 -23.91 -2.82 4.03
C HIS A 300 -22.89 -2.60 5.16
N ALA A 301 -21.61 -2.83 4.91
CA ALA A 301 -20.55 -2.52 5.87
C ALA A 301 -20.42 -1.00 6.09
N LYS A 302 -19.96 -0.61 7.28
CA LYS A 302 -19.75 0.79 7.65
C LYS A 302 -18.43 1.29 7.06
N TRP A 303 -18.51 2.14 6.09
CA TRP A 303 -17.38 2.81 5.48
C TRP A 303 -17.34 4.28 5.89
N ARG A 304 -16.20 4.89 5.66
CA ARG A 304 -16.00 6.32 5.91
C ARG A 304 -17.00 7.21 5.15
N TYR A 305 -17.39 6.81 3.94
CA TYR A 305 -18.34 7.54 3.11
C TYR A 305 -19.67 6.80 3.05
N GLU A 306 -20.76 7.55 3.08
CA GLU A 306 -22.11 7.00 2.89
C GLU A 306 -22.39 6.70 1.41
N ASN A 307 -23.56 6.08 1.12
CA ASN A 307 -24.04 5.82 -0.24
C ASN A 307 -23.10 5.01 -1.12
N TRP A 308 -22.64 3.85 -0.62
CA TRP A 308 -21.73 2.95 -1.34
C TRP A 308 -22.11 2.74 -2.83
N ASN A 309 -23.41 2.72 -3.17
CA ASN A 309 -23.86 2.58 -4.56
C ASN A 309 -23.41 3.71 -5.49
N GLU A 310 -23.15 4.90 -4.96
CA GLU A 310 -22.71 6.08 -5.71
C GLU A 310 -21.19 6.18 -5.83
N TRP A 311 -20.45 5.32 -5.13
CA TRP A 311 -19.00 5.38 -5.12
C TRP A 311 -18.40 5.11 -6.50
N PRO A 312 -17.24 5.71 -6.80
CA PRO A 312 -16.41 5.32 -7.93
C PRO A 312 -16.05 3.83 -7.89
N LEU A 313 -15.82 3.24 -9.05
CA LEU A 313 -15.58 1.78 -9.15
C LEU A 313 -14.28 1.34 -8.48
N ASP A 314 -13.26 2.18 -8.47
CA ASP A 314 -12.01 1.94 -7.76
C ASP A 314 -12.23 1.85 -6.24
N GLN A 315 -13.04 2.74 -5.67
CA GLN A 315 -13.39 2.69 -4.25
C GLN A 315 -14.20 1.43 -3.91
N LYS A 316 -15.12 1.03 -4.79
CA LYS A 316 -15.85 -0.26 -4.65
C LYS A 316 -14.89 -1.44 -4.75
N PHE A 317 -13.90 -1.39 -5.64
CA PHE A 317 -12.88 -2.42 -5.76
C PHE A 317 -12.11 -2.60 -4.44
N PHE A 318 -11.59 -1.53 -3.86
CA PHE A 318 -10.87 -1.60 -2.59
C PHE A 318 -11.76 -2.08 -1.44
N SER A 319 -13.00 -1.58 -1.32
CA SER A 319 -13.91 -2.03 -0.26
C SER A 319 -14.26 -3.52 -0.37
N MET A 320 -14.47 -4.04 -1.58
CA MET A 320 -14.70 -5.47 -1.80
C MET A 320 -13.45 -6.31 -1.53
N GLY A 321 -12.27 -5.81 -1.85
CA GLY A 321 -10.99 -6.45 -1.54
C GLY A 321 -10.77 -6.59 -0.03
N GLU A 322 -11.03 -5.53 0.72
CA GLU A 322 -10.97 -5.52 2.18
C GLU A 322 -12.02 -6.47 2.79
N THR A 323 -13.26 -6.40 2.30
CA THR A 323 -14.33 -7.32 2.72
C THR A 323 -13.92 -8.77 2.50
N MET A 324 -13.38 -9.11 1.33
CA MET A 324 -12.93 -10.47 1.01
C MET A 324 -11.82 -10.92 1.96
N ALA A 325 -10.82 -10.09 2.25
CA ALA A 325 -9.72 -10.44 3.15
C ALA A 325 -10.23 -10.79 4.55
N HIS A 326 -11.16 -10.00 5.09
CA HIS A 326 -11.75 -10.27 6.40
C HIS A 326 -12.65 -11.52 6.40
N LEU A 327 -13.43 -11.75 5.34
CA LEU A 327 -14.26 -12.96 5.24
C LEU A 327 -13.41 -14.22 5.10
N VAL A 328 -12.31 -14.17 4.33
CA VAL A 328 -11.33 -15.28 4.24
C VAL A 328 -10.76 -15.58 5.63
N HIS A 329 -10.41 -14.56 6.40
CA HIS A 329 -9.92 -14.74 7.77
C HIS A 329 -10.96 -15.42 8.67
N LEU A 330 -12.25 -14.98 8.63
CA LEU A 330 -13.32 -15.61 9.38
C LEU A 330 -13.56 -17.07 8.96
N VAL A 331 -13.38 -17.39 7.68
CA VAL A 331 -13.45 -18.78 7.17
C VAL A 331 -12.30 -19.61 7.73
N CYS A 332 -11.08 -19.10 7.72
CA CYS A 332 -9.91 -19.78 8.28
C CYS A 332 -10.06 -20.04 9.79
N GLU A 333 -10.69 -19.10 10.52
CA GLU A 333 -11.02 -19.29 11.94
C GLU A 333 -12.22 -20.25 12.17
N GLY A 334 -12.91 -20.71 11.11
CA GLY A 334 -14.10 -21.57 11.22
C GLY A 334 -15.36 -20.86 11.74
N LYS A 335 -15.36 -19.51 11.79
CA LYS A 335 -16.50 -18.70 12.25
C LYS A 335 -17.61 -18.61 11.21
N ILE A 336 -17.28 -18.67 9.93
CA ILE A 336 -18.22 -18.75 8.81
C ILE A 336 -17.77 -19.82 7.82
N LYS A 337 -18.66 -20.22 6.94
CA LYS A 337 -18.37 -21.14 5.82
C LYS A 337 -18.38 -20.40 4.50
N GLN A 338 -17.48 -20.78 3.60
CA GLN A 338 -17.46 -20.33 2.22
C GLN A 338 -17.91 -21.48 1.30
N THR A 339 -18.81 -21.18 0.38
CA THR A 339 -19.24 -22.07 -0.70
C THR A 339 -19.05 -21.37 -2.05
N ILE A 340 -18.97 -22.14 -3.13
CA ILE A 340 -18.88 -21.60 -4.49
C ILE A 340 -20.14 -22.00 -5.25
N CYS A 341 -20.92 -21.02 -5.68
CA CYS A 341 -22.13 -21.18 -6.46
C CYS A 341 -21.92 -20.61 -7.87
N GLY A 342 -21.61 -21.47 -8.86
CA GLY A 342 -21.15 -21.02 -10.17
C GLY A 342 -19.79 -20.32 -10.05
N ASP A 343 -19.73 -19.04 -10.45
CA ASP A 343 -18.52 -18.21 -10.35
C ASP A 343 -18.56 -17.26 -9.12
N GLU A 344 -19.54 -17.42 -8.21
CA GLU A 344 -19.72 -16.54 -7.06
C GLU A 344 -19.33 -17.24 -5.74
N TYR A 345 -18.65 -16.50 -4.88
CA TYR A 345 -18.40 -16.89 -3.49
C TYR A 345 -19.62 -16.54 -2.63
N ARG A 346 -20.04 -17.48 -1.80
CA ARG A 346 -21.11 -17.32 -0.83
C ARG A 346 -20.60 -17.62 0.57
N PHE A 347 -21.10 -16.89 1.55
CA PHE A 347 -20.71 -16.98 2.96
C PHE A 347 -21.94 -17.21 3.83
N GLU A 348 -21.85 -18.12 4.77
CA GLU A 348 -22.93 -18.47 5.69
C GLU A 348 -22.39 -18.88 7.06
N LEU A 349 -23.23 -18.90 8.07
CA LEU A 349 -22.86 -19.45 9.38
C LEU A 349 -22.64 -20.97 9.29
N PRO A 350 -21.78 -21.55 10.16
CA PRO A 350 -21.45 -22.97 10.19
C PRO A 350 -22.65 -23.90 10.34
#